data_b1d9cbf18273721baa1c506faad02685
#
_entry.id   b1d9cbf18273721baa1c506faad02685
#
_cell.length_a   1.000
_cell.length_b   1.000
_cell.length_c   1.000
_cell.angle_alpha   90.00
_cell.angle_beta   90.00
_cell.angle_gamma   90.00
#
_symmetry.space_group_name_H-M   'P 1'
#
loop_
_entity.id
_entity.type
_entity.pdbx_description
1 polymer ?
#
loop_
_entity_poly.entity_id
_entity_poly.type
_entity_poly.pdbx_seq_one_letter_code
_entity_poly.pdbx_strand_id
1 'polypeptide(L)'
;MTINDLLKRIDDYAAVIRAYRPLSEAEVKELDAYYRIGMTYSSNALEGNSLTLSETKVLLEDGITVGGKPIRDCYETTGHARAYDHMLTIARSDSLSISENVIRRLHYLFYNGIDPEAAGEYRKGQVFITGTAYVPPAAEEVPECMITFVTELAEKRGKLHPVELAAYAHRRLVDIHPFQDGNGRTARLLMNLILINQGYCIVSIPPVLRYDYIVALQQAQREKAPSDEAFVKLIAECEIEAQKDYCRMFRIELPKP
;
A
#
# COMPACT_ATOMS: atom_id res chain seq x y z
N MET A 1 4.83 -23.45 4.01
CA MET A 1 5.17 -22.57 5.16
C MET A 1 3.85 -22.02 5.69
N THR A 2 3.60 -22.11 6.98
CA THR A 2 2.41 -21.51 7.59
C THR A 2 2.56 -19.99 7.70
N ILE A 3 1.46 -19.26 7.96
CA ILE A 3 1.55 -17.80 8.22
C ILE A 3 2.47 -17.53 9.40
N ASN A 4 2.35 -18.28 10.49
CA ASN A 4 3.21 -18.10 11.68
C ASN A 4 4.70 -18.27 11.36
N ASP A 5 5.07 -19.21 10.49
CA ASP A 5 6.46 -19.38 10.03
C ASP A 5 6.94 -18.15 9.25
N LEU A 6 6.08 -17.58 8.40
CA LEU A 6 6.38 -16.36 7.62
C LEU A 6 6.55 -15.15 8.55
N LEU A 7 5.62 -14.94 9.49
CA LEU A 7 5.67 -13.83 10.43
C LEU A 7 6.92 -13.90 11.32
N LYS A 8 7.26 -15.09 11.84
CA LYS A 8 8.49 -15.28 12.59
C LYS A 8 9.72 -14.92 11.76
N ARG A 9 9.77 -15.37 10.50
CA ARG A 9 10.87 -15.05 9.60
C ARG A 9 10.97 -13.54 9.32
N ILE A 10 9.84 -12.84 9.16
CA ILE A 10 9.79 -11.39 9.03
C ILE A 10 10.37 -10.71 10.26
N ASP A 11 10.04 -11.19 11.46
CA ASP A 11 10.57 -10.64 12.70
C ASP A 11 12.08 -10.85 12.85
N ASP A 12 12.59 -12.00 12.41
CA ASP A 12 14.03 -12.29 12.39
C ASP A 12 14.78 -11.29 11.49
N TYR A 13 14.25 -11.00 10.28
CA TYR A 13 14.78 -9.96 9.39
C TYR A 13 14.65 -8.56 9.99
N ALA A 14 13.50 -8.24 10.54
CA ALA A 14 13.26 -6.94 11.18
C ALA A 14 14.21 -6.68 12.35
N ALA A 15 14.57 -7.71 13.12
CA ALA A 15 15.55 -7.60 14.20
C ALA A 15 16.94 -7.25 13.67
N VAL A 16 17.41 -7.90 12.60
CA VAL A 16 18.71 -7.62 11.98
C VAL A 16 18.74 -6.21 11.37
N ILE A 17 17.67 -5.81 10.69
CA ILE A 17 17.53 -4.46 10.12
C ILE A 17 17.54 -3.39 11.24
N ARG A 18 16.83 -3.62 12.34
CA ARG A 18 16.82 -2.71 13.50
C ARG A 18 18.18 -2.56 14.14
N ALA A 19 18.96 -3.63 14.21
CA ALA A 19 20.31 -3.59 14.76
C ALA A 19 21.28 -2.75 13.91
N TYR A 20 21.02 -2.62 12.61
CA TYR A 20 21.78 -1.79 11.68
C TYR A 20 21.41 -0.29 11.78
N ARG A 21 20.17 0.03 12.16
CA ARG A 21 19.69 1.42 12.30
C ARG A 21 20.29 2.14 13.51
N PRO A 22 20.37 3.49 13.54
CA PRO A 22 19.83 4.40 12.53
C PRO A 22 20.67 4.49 11.26
N LEU A 23 20.01 4.71 10.13
CA LEU A 23 20.64 5.03 8.86
C LEU A 23 21.21 6.47 8.89
N SER A 24 22.28 6.73 8.15
CA SER A 24 22.73 8.08 7.84
C SER A 24 21.71 8.82 6.98
N GLU A 25 21.74 10.15 6.97
CA GLU A 25 20.86 10.98 6.12
C GLU A 25 20.99 10.63 4.62
N ALA A 26 22.20 10.31 4.15
CA ALA A 26 22.44 9.90 2.78
C ALA A 26 21.76 8.57 2.46
N GLU A 27 21.90 7.58 3.34
CA GLU A 27 21.25 6.26 3.19
C GLU A 27 19.72 6.38 3.21
N VAL A 28 19.15 7.20 4.10
CA VAL A 28 17.71 7.46 4.14
C VAL A 28 17.25 8.06 2.82
N LYS A 29 17.97 9.05 2.28
CA LYS A 29 17.62 9.71 1.02
C LYS A 29 17.65 8.74 -0.17
N GLU A 30 18.66 7.90 -0.25
CA GLU A 30 18.79 6.90 -1.31
C GLU A 30 17.67 5.85 -1.21
N LEU A 31 17.39 5.37 0.00
CA LEU A 31 16.31 4.42 0.26
C LEU A 31 14.94 4.98 -0.11
N ASP A 32 14.65 6.21 0.33
CA ASP A 32 13.38 6.89 0.04
C ASP A 32 13.21 7.09 -1.48
N ALA A 33 14.26 7.50 -2.20
CA ALA A 33 14.23 7.66 -3.64
C ALA A 33 13.99 6.33 -4.37
N TYR A 34 14.66 5.26 -3.95
CA TYR A 34 14.48 3.93 -4.50
C TYR A 34 13.03 3.44 -4.36
N TYR A 35 12.48 3.47 -3.16
CA TYR A 35 11.11 3.01 -2.91
C TYR A 35 10.06 3.93 -3.50
N ARG A 36 10.32 5.24 -3.56
CA ARG A 36 9.41 6.20 -4.19
C ARG A 36 9.11 5.84 -5.64
N ILE A 37 10.13 5.51 -6.41
CA ILE A 37 10.00 5.11 -7.80
C ILE A 37 9.36 3.72 -7.91
N GLY A 38 9.91 2.73 -7.19
CA GLY A 38 9.47 1.34 -7.25
C GLY A 38 8.02 1.13 -6.84
N MET A 39 7.61 1.73 -5.70
CA MET A 39 6.24 1.62 -5.21
C MET A 39 5.26 2.41 -6.09
N THR A 40 5.64 3.60 -6.58
CA THR A 40 4.79 4.37 -7.49
C THR A 40 4.55 3.61 -8.78
N TYR A 41 5.61 3.05 -9.38
CA TYR A 41 5.49 2.22 -10.57
C TYR A 41 4.58 1.01 -10.33
N SER A 42 4.91 0.16 -9.36
CA SER A 42 4.20 -1.09 -9.16
C SER A 42 2.74 -0.89 -8.78
N SER A 43 2.46 0.09 -7.92
CA SER A 43 1.10 0.40 -7.48
C SER A 43 0.22 0.90 -8.64
N ASN A 44 0.75 1.70 -9.56
CA ASN A 44 0.02 2.15 -10.74
C ASN A 44 -0.09 1.07 -11.82
N ALA A 45 0.97 0.28 -12.04
CA ALA A 45 0.95 -0.82 -13.00
C ALA A 45 -0.07 -1.90 -12.65
N LEU A 46 -0.30 -2.18 -11.35
CA LEU A 46 -1.38 -3.07 -10.89
C LEU A 46 -2.77 -2.61 -11.33
N GLU A 47 -2.97 -1.30 -11.52
CA GLU A 47 -4.24 -0.70 -11.97
C GLU A 47 -4.28 -0.46 -13.48
N GLY A 48 -3.23 -0.85 -14.22
CA GLY A 48 -3.19 -0.77 -15.68
C GLY A 48 -2.55 0.50 -16.24
N ASN A 49 -1.87 1.31 -15.41
CA ASN A 49 -1.05 2.43 -15.88
C ASN A 49 0.04 1.91 -16.84
N SER A 50 0.25 2.58 -17.95
CA SER A 50 1.10 2.12 -19.04
C SER A 50 2.56 2.54 -18.95
N LEU A 51 2.94 3.36 -17.95
CA LEU A 51 4.33 3.75 -17.75
C LEU A 51 5.17 2.57 -17.27
N THR A 52 6.33 2.38 -17.86
CA THR A 52 7.35 1.44 -17.38
C THR A 52 8.08 2.00 -16.15
N LEU A 53 8.86 1.17 -15.46
CA LEU A 53 9.68 1.62 -14.32
C LEU A 53 10.66 2.75 -14.73
N SER A 54 11.30 2.63 -15.89
CA SER A 54 12.22 3.65 -16.40
C SER A 54 11.51 4.96 -16.76
N GLU A 55 10.32 4.88 -17.37
CA GLU A 55 9.50 6.05 -17.69
C GLU A 55 8.96 6.73 -16.42
N THR A 56 8.57 5.93 -15.42
CA THR A 56 8.18 6.44 -14.09
C THR A 56 9.34 7.21 -13.45
N LYS A 57 10.56 6.66 -13.51
CA LYS A 57 11.75 7.32 -13.00
C LYS A 57 12.00 8.67 -13.68
N VAL A 58 12.04 8.69 -15.01
CA VAL A 58 12.26 9.93 -15.81
C VAL A 58 11.18 10.96 -15.50
N LEU A 59 9.91 10.56 -15.39
CA LEU A 59 8.83 11.49 -15.04
C LEU A 59 9.01 12.08 -13.63
N LEU A 60 9.40 11.27 -12.64
CA LEU A 60 9.49 11.71 -11.26
C LEU A 60 10.78 12.48 -10.92
N GLU A 61 11.90 12.16 -11.57
CA GLU A 61 13.20 12.80 -11.33
C GLU A 61 13.45 13.99 -12.23
N ASP A 62 13.13 13.86 -13.54
CA ASP A 62 13.46 14.88 -14.56
C ASP A 62 12.26 15.74 -14.94
N GLY A 63 11.03 15.36 -14.54
CA GLY A 63 9.80 16.06 -14.91
C GLY A 63 9.45 15.92 -16.40
N ILE A 64 10.04 14.95 -17.10
CA ILE A 64 9.87 14.75 -18.54
C ILE A 64 8.74 13.74 -18.78
N THR A 65 7.75 14.12 -19.59
CA THR A 65 6.68 13.24 -20.04
C THR A 65 7.14 12.37 -21.20
N VAL A 66 6.62 11.14 -21.26
CA VAL A 66 6.96 10.19 -22.33
C VAL A 66 5.92 10.27 -23.43
N GLY A 67 6.37 10.42 -24.68
CA GLY A 67 5.49 10.50 -25.86
C GLY A 67 4.66 9.23 -26.06
N GLY A 68 3.39 9.40 -26.48
CA GLY A 68 2.48 8.29 -26.75
C GLY A 68 1.80 7.67 -25.53
N LYS A 69 2.03 8.20 -24.33
CA LYS A 69 1.36 7.78 -23.11
C LYS A 69 0.17 8.67 -22.78
N PRO A 70 -0.94 8.11 -22.22
CA PRO A 70 -2.06 8.91 -21.74
C PRO A 70 -1.60 9.93 -20.69
N ILE A 71 -2.05 11.17 -20.79
CA ILE A 71 -1.74 12.20 -19.78
C ILE A 71 -2.22 11.80 -18.38
N ARG A 72 -3.31 11.05 -18.31
CA ARG A 72 -3.83 10.48 -17.07
C ARG A 72 -2.77 9.63 -16.35
N ASP A 73 -2.02 8.81 -17.08
CA ASP A 73 -0.97 7.97 -16.50
C ASP A 73 0.12 8.81 -15.82
N CYS A 74 0.45 9.97 -16.39
CA CYS A 74 1.38 10.92 -15.78
C CYS A 74 0.80 11.54 -14.50
N TYR A 75 -0.48 11.90 -14.49
CA TYR A 75 -1.15 12.45 -13.30
C TYR A 75 -1.27 11.39 -12.19
N GLU A 76 -1.59 10.16 -12.53
CA GLU A 76 -1.61 9.04 -11.59
C GLU A 76 -0.24 8.82 -10.94
N THR A 77 0.81 8.84 -11.74
CA THR A 77 2.19 8.64 -11.29
C THR A 77 2.66 9.77 -10.38
N THR A 78 2.50 11.02 -10.80
CA THR A 78 2.91 12.19 -10.00
C THR A 78 2.06 12.36 -8.75
N GLY A 79 0.76 12.06 -8.83
CA GLY A 79 -0.16 12.07 -7.69
C GLY A 79 0.20 11.00 -6.66
N HIS A 80 0.47 9.76 -7.12
CA HIS A 80 0.89 8.68 -6.23
C HIS A 80 2.20 9.01 -5.51
N ALA A 81 3.19 9.56 -6.21
CA ALA A 81 4.44 9.97 -5.61
C ALA A 81 4.26 11.04 -4.52
N ARG A 82 3.37 12.03 -4.73
CA ARG A 82 3.02 13.03 -3.69
C ARG A 82 2.36 12.39 -2.47
N ALA A 83 1.45 11.44 -2.70
CA ALA A 83 0.79 10.71 -1.62
C ALA A 83 1.80 9.83 -0.85
N TYR A 84 2.75 9.21 -1.54
CA TYR A 84 3.84 8.45 -0.96
C TYR A 84 4.74 9.33 -0.07
N ASP A 85 5.16 10.50 -0.55
CA ASP A 85 6.00 11.43 0.21
C ASP A 85 5.30 11.86 1.52
N HIS A 86 4.00 12.14 1.45
CA HIS A 86 3.18 12.46 2.63
C HIS A 86 3.05 11.24 3.56
N MET A 87 2.81 10.06 3.03
CA MET A 87 2.74 8.81 3.80
C MET A 87 4.03 8.60 4.60
N LEU A 88 5.21 8.76 3.99
CA LEU A 88 6.49 8.66 4.69
C LEU A 88 6.62 9.67 5.83
N THR A 89 6.19 10.92 5.59
CA THR A 89 6.25 11.97 6.61
C THR A 89 5.42 11.60 7.84
N ILE A 90 4.18 11.13 7.65
CA ILE A 90 3.31 10.77 8.77
C ILE A 90 3.68 9.43 9.40
N ALA A 91 4.25 8.48 8.63
CA ALA A 91 4.67 7.17 9.13
C ALA A 91 5.80 7.26 10.17
N ARG A 92 6.63 8.31 10.09
CA ARG A 92 7.75 8.57 11.00
C ARG A 92 7.32 9.25 12.31
N SER A 93 6.02 9.53 12.49
CA SER A 93 5.50 10.13 13.72
C SER A 93 5.24 9.04 14.77
N ASP A 94 5.77 9.25 15.98
CA ASP A 94 5.54 8.37 17.14
C ASP A 94 4.06 8.35 17.57
N SER A 95 3.31 9.40 17.25
CA SER A 95 1.90 9.58 17.61
C SER A 95 0.93 9.30 16.48
N LEU A 96 1.29 8.45 15.52
CA LEU A 96 0.43 8.13 14.39
C LEU A 96 -0.93 7.56 14.86
N SER A 97 -1.99 8.29 14.54
CA SER A 97 -3.37 7.81 14.63
C SER A 97 -3.97 7.75 13.22
N ILE A 98 -4.39 6.56 12.81
CA ILE A 98 -5.06 6.38 11.53
C ILE A 98 -6.51 6.78 11.68
N SER A 99 -6.90 7.86 11.02
CA SER A 99 -8.26 8.39 10.98
C SER A 99 -8.78 8.42 9.54
N GLU A 100 -10.07 8.63 9.36
CA GLU A 100 -10.65 8.88 8.03
C GLU A 100 -9.94 10.03 7.31
N ASN A 101 -9.58 11.09 8.02
CA ASN A 101 -8.87 12.24 7.44
C ASN A 101 -7.50 11.85 6.87
N VAL A 102 -6.77 10.95 7.52
CA VAL A 102 -5.50 10.42 7.00
C VAL A 102 -5.75 9.69 5.68
N ILE A 103 -6.74 8.81 5.62
CA ILE A 103 -7.08 8.02 4.43
C ILE A 103 -7.56 8.94 3.29
N ARG A 104 -8.47 9.86 3.59
CA ARG A 104 -8.97 10.86 2.62
C ARG A 104 -7.84 11.77 2.11
N ARG A 105 -6.88 12.14 2.97
CA ARG A 105 -5.73 12.95 2.58
C ARG A 105 -4.78 12.21 1.64
N LEU A 106 -4.52 10.91 1.87
CA LEU A 106 -3.74 10.08 0.95
C LEU A 106 -4.41 10.00 -0.41
N HIS A 107 -5.72 9.75 -0.45
CA HIS A 107 -6.49 9.74 -1.69
C HIS A 107 -6.49 11.12 -2.38
N TYR A 108 -6.70 12.19 -1.64
CA TYR A 108 -6.66 13.56 -2.17
C TYR A 108 -5.35 13.86 -2.88
N LEU A 109 -4.22 13.58 -2.24
CA LEU A 109 -2.90 13.84 -2.81
C LEU A 109 -2.64 13.03 -4.08
N PHE A 110 -3.14 11.80 -4.11
CA PHE A 110 -3.06 10.95 -5.29
C PHE A 110 -3.97 11.46 -6.42
N TYR A 111 -5.23 11.75 -6.12
CA TYR A 111 -6.28 11.88 -7.13
C TYR A 111 -6.55 13.32 -7.60
N ASN A 112 -6.09 14.33 -6.85
CA ASN A 112 -6.38 15.75 -7.11
C ASN A 112 -5.93 16.26 -8.50
N GLY A 113 -4.90 15.66 -9.09
CA GLY A 113 -4.48 15.97 -10.45
C GLY A 113 -5.35 15.33 -11.54
N ILE A 114 -6.19 14.35 -11.17
CA ILE A 114 -7.05 13.59 -12.08
C ILE A 114 -8.47 14.15 -12.05
N ASP A 115 -9.04 14.25 -10.88
CA ASP A 115 -10.37 14.83 -10.61
C ASP A 115 -10.36 15.55 -9.26
N PRO A 116 -10.20 16.90 -9.28
CA PRO A 116 -10.13 17.69 -8.04
C PRO A 116 -11.40 17.66 -7.19
N GLU A 117 -12.58 17.46 -7.83
CA GLU A 117 -13.88 17.46 -7.13
C GLU A 117 -14.11 16.13 -6.38
N ALA A 118 -13.60 15.03 -6.92
CA ALA A 118 -13.72 13.71 -6.32
C ALA A 118 -12.54 13.37 -5.37
N ALA A 119 -11.45 14.15 -5.42
CA ALA A 119 -10.25 13.87 -4.64
C ALA A 119 -10.50 14.00 -3.13
N GLY A 120 -10.29 12.90 -2.39
CA GLY A 120 -10.52 12.84 -0.94
C GLY A 120 -11.99 12.79 -0.54
N GLU A 121 -12.93 12.78 -1.48
CA GLU A 121 -14.36 12.72 -1.20
C GLU A 121 -14.90 11.29 -1.38
N TYR A 122 -15.79 10.89 -0.47
CA TYR A 122 -16.47 9.61 -0.59
C TYR A 122 -17.42 9.64 -1.79
N ARG A 123 -17.52 8.50 -2.48
CA ARG A 123 -18.41 8.35 -3.63
C ARG A 123 -19.87 8.63 -3.26
N LYS A 124 -20.60 9.21 -4.20
CA LYS A 124 -22.03 9.53 -4.06
C LYS A 124 -22.93 8.53 -4.80
N GLY A 125 -22.34 7.60 -5.54
CA GLY A 125 -23.07 6.59 -6.31
C GLY A 125 -22.53 5.18 -6.08
N GLN A 126 -23.30 4.20 -6.55
CA GLN A 126 -22.87 2.80 -6.52
C GLN A 126 -21.73 2.59 -7.51
N VAL A 127 -20.74 1.80 -7.10
CA VAL A 127 -19.61 1.37 -7.93
C VAL A 127 -19.60 -0.15 -8.05
N PHE A 128 -19.02 -0.64 -9.14
CA PHE A 128 -18.81 -2.05 -9.39
C PHE A 128 -17.31 -2.31 -9.59
N ILE A 129 -16.79 -3.32 -8.90
CA ILE A 129 -15.40 -3.71 -9.03
C ILE A 129 -15.29 -4.70 -10.19
N THR A 130 -14.56 -4.33 -11.24
CA THR A 130 -14.38 -5.18 -12.41
C THR A 130 -13.64 -6.47 -12.04
N GLY A 131 -14.17 -7.60 -12.55
CA GLY A 131 -13.53 -8.92 -12.37
C GLY A 131 -13.88 -9.64 -11.07
N THR A 132 -14.79 -9.12 -10.24
CA THR A 132 -15.30 -9.81 -9.05
C THR A 132 -16.83 -9.76 -9.00
N ALA A 133 -17.43 -10.73 -8.32
CA ALA A 133 -18.86 -10.72 -7.98
C ALA A 133 -19.15 -9.93 -6.69
N TYR A 134 -18.14 -9.51 -5.98
CA TYR A 134 -18.29 -8.73 -4.75
C TYR A 134 -18.89 -7.36 -5.05
N VAL A 135 -19.92 -7.00 -4.30
CA VAL A 135 -20.60 -5.70 -4.39
C VAL A 135 -20.24 -4.88 -3.14
N PRO A 136 -19.57 -3.74 -3.30
CA PRO A 136 -19.30 -2.84 -2.18
C PRO A 136 -20.60 -2.31 -1.54
N PRO A 137 -20.53 -1.85 -0.27
CA PRO A 137 -21.66 -1.22 0.41
C PRO A 137 -22.34 -0.12 -0.43
N ALA A 138 -23.59 0.22 -0.16
CA ALA A 138 -24.24 1.36 -0.78
C ALA A 138 -23.50 2.67 -0.46
N ALA A 139 -23.60 3.69 -1.33
CA ALA A 139 -22.86 4.93 -1.15
C ALA A 139 -23.18 5.63 0.17
N GLU A 140 -24.44 5.53 0.59
CA GLU A 140 -24.97 6.10 1.84
C GLU A 140 -24.37 5.43 3.10
N GLU A 141 -23.94 4.16 2.98
CA GLU A 141 -23.36 3.37 4.07
C GLU A 141 -21.85 3.62 4.23
N VAL A 142 -21.19 4.19 3.21
CA VAL A 142 -19.73 4.39 3.21
C VAL A 142 -19.23 5.17 4.43
N PRO A 143 -19.84 6.29 4.86
CA PRO A 143 -19.34 7.03 6.02
C PRO A 143 -19.34 6.18 7.30
N GLU A 144 -20.40 5.42 7.56
CA GLU A 144 -20.50 4.56 8.75
C GLU A 144 -19.50 3.39 8.67
N CYS A 145 -19.36 2.79 7.49
CA CYS A 145 -18.35 1.75 7.26
C CYS A 145 -16.92 2.26 7.51
N MET A 146 -16.61 3.50 7.14
CA MET A 146 -15.29 4.09 7.36
C MET A 146 -15.05 4.42 8.83
N ILE A 147 -16.04 4.93 9.57
CA ILE A 147 -15.95 5.13 11.02
C ILE A 147 -15.68 3.79 11.73
N THR A 148 -16.44 2.76 11.39
CA THR A 148 -16.26 1.41 11.93
C THR A 148 -14.86 0.89 11.60
N PHE A 149 -14.42 1.04 10.36
CA PHE A 149 -13.10 0.59 9.91
C PHE A 149 -11.95 1.22 10.69
N VAL A 150 -11.94 2.53 10.89
CA VAL A 150 -10.86 3.18 11.65
C VAL A 150 -10.88 2.81 13.13
N THR A 151 -12.06 2.56 13.69
CA THR A 151 -12.22 2.05 15.05
C THR A 151 -11.64 0.65 15.18
N GLU A 152 -11.99 -0.27 14.27
CA GLU A 152 -11.45 -1.62 14.22
C GLU A 152 -9.93 -1.64 14.05
N LEU A 153 -9.35 -0.72 13.25
CA LEU A 153 -7.89 -0.58 13.12
C LEU A 153 -7.23 -0.21 14.46
N ALA A 154 -7.83 0.73 15.18
CA ALA A 154 -7.31 1.13 16.49
C ALA A 154 -7.40 -0.01 17.51
N GLU A 155 -8.48 -0.76 17.53
CA GLU A 155 -8.69 -1.91 18.41
C GLU A 155 -7.76 -3.09 18.13
N LYS A 156 -7.43 -3.32 16.84
CA LYS A 156 -6.56 -4.42 16.39
C LYS A 156 -5.07 -4.09 16.53
N ARG A 157 -4.74 -2.80 16.62
CA ARG A 157 -3.36 -2.36 16.83
C ARG A 157 -2.81 -2.92 18.14
N GLY A 158 -1.65 -3.58 18.07
CA GLY A 158 -1.03 -4.26 19.21
C GLY A 158 -1.63 -5.64 19.56
N LYS A 159 -2.72 -6.06 18.88
CA LYS A 159 -3.29 -7.41 19.00
C LYS A 159 -2.90 -8.30 17.83
N LEU A 160 -2.88 -7.75 16.62
CA LEU A 160 -2.42 -8.42 15.42
C LEU A 160 -0.93 -8.14 15.19
N HIS A 161 -0.26 -9.08 14.52
CA HIS A 161 1.06 -8.81 13.96
C HIS A 161 0.96 -7.65 12.95
N PRO A 162 1.96 -6.74 12.87
CA PRO A 162 1.90 -5.57 11.99
C PRO A 162 1.60 -5.89 10.52
N VAL A 163 2.11 -7.01 10.00
CA VAL A 163 1.80 -7.47 8.63
C VAL A 163 0.34 -7.89 8.49
N GLU A 164 -0.22 -8.58 9.49
CA GLU A 164 -1.64 -8.94 9.49
C GLU A 164 -2.53 -7.70 9.59
N LEU A 165 -2.16 -6.73 10.44
CA LEU A 165 -2.89 -5.46 10.56
C LEU A 165 -2.85 -4.66 9.24
N ALA A 166 -1.69 -4.62 8.58
CA ALA A 166 -1.51 -3.94 7.30
C ALA A 166 -2.33 -4.61 6.18
N ALA A 167 -2.31 -5.94 6.12
CA ALA A 167 -3.14 -6.71 5.19
C ALA A 167 -4.64 -6.50 5.45
N TYR A 168 -5.05 -6.53 6.72
CA TYR A 168 -6.42 -6.23 7.14
C TYR A 168 -6.86 -4.83 6.70
N ALA A 169 -6.04 -3.81 6.96
CA ALA A 169 -6.32 -2.43 6.59
C ALA A 169 -6.51 -2.26 5.07
N HIS A 170 -5.62 -2.88 4.30
CA HIS A 170 -5.70 -2.88 2.85
C HIS A 170 -7.02 -3.51 2.36
N ARG A 171 -7.28 -4.75 2.78
CA ARG A 171 -8.46 -5.51 2.35
C ARG A 171 -9.74 -4.77 2.71
N ARG A 172 -9.90 -4.31 3.96
CA ARG A 172 -11.11 -3.62 4.41
C ARG A 172 -11.37 -2.33 3.62
N LEU A 173 -10.33 -1.56 3.31
CA LEU A 173 -10.50 -0.36 2.49
C LEU A 173 -10.96 -0.70 1.06
N VAL A 174 -10.41 -1.77 0.48
CA VAL A 174 -10.83 -2.25 -0.84
C VAL A 174 -12.26 -2.79 -0.81
N ASP A 175 -12.69 -3.44 0.28
CA ASP A 175 -14.06 -3.93 0.42
C ASP A 175 -15.08 -2.79 0.54
N ILE A 176 -14.80 -1.78 1.36
CA ILE A 176 -15.66 -0.60 1.51
C ILE A 176 -15.71 0.20 0.20
N HIS A 177 -14.58 0.25 -0.52
CA HIS A 177 -14.44 0.98 -1.79
C HIS A 177 -14.95 2.41 -1.69
N PRO A 178 -14.40 3.23 -0.75
CA PRO A 178 -15.03 4.50 -0.37
C PRO A 178 -14.97 5.58 -1.45
N PHE A 179 -14.05 5.49 -2.41
CA PHE A 179 -13.82 6.50 -3.43
C PHE A 179 -14.36 6.06 -4.79
N GLN A 180 -14.58 7.02 -5.68
CA GLN A 180 -15.01 6.75 -7.05
C GLN A 180 -13.98 5.93 -7.85
N ASP A 181 -12.69 6.21 -7.63
CA ASP A 181 -11.53 5.49 -8.21
C ASP A 181 -10.35 5.61 -7.23
N GLY A 182 -9.24 4.91 -7.47
CA GLY A 182 -8.02 5.01 -6.66
C GLY A 182 -8.03 4.26 -5.34
N ASN A 183 -9.05 3.44 -5.06
CA ASN A 183 -9.17 2.68 -3.81
C ASN A 183 -8.00 1.71 -3.60
N GLY A 184 -7.59 0.97 -4.61
CA GLY A 184 -6.45 0.03 -4.52
C GLY A 184 -5.13 0.75 -4.22
N ARG A 185 -4.85 1.88 -4.88
CA ARG A 185 -3.65 2.69 -4.65
C ARG A 185 -3.62 3.28 -3.24
N THR A 186 -4.77 3.80 -2.79
CA THR A 186 -4.90 4.32 -1.41
C THR A 186 -4.75 3.20 -0.37
N ALA A 187 -5.30 2.02 -0.63
CA ALA A 187 -5.16 0.86 0.26
C ALA A 187 -3.70 0.39 0.39
N ARG A 188 -2.94 0.38 -0.71
CA ARG A 188 -1.51 0.04 -0.67
C ARG A 188 -0.66 1.11 0.04
N LEU A 189 -1.02 2.39 -0.07
CA LEU A 189 -0.40 3.46 0.73
C LEU A 189 -0.72 3.30 2.23
N LEU A 190 -1.98 3.04 2.59
CA LEU A 190 -2.39 2.81 3.99
C LEU A 190 -1.70 1.58 4.59
N MET A 191 -1.60 0.49 3.84
CA MET A 191 -0.88 -0.73 4.23
C MET A 191 0.58 -0.40 4.57
N ASN A 192 1.25 0.33 3.71
CA ASN A 192 2.65 0.72 3.91
C ASN A 192 2.83 1.74 5.04
N LEU A 193 1.87 2.65 5.24
CA LEU A 193 1.86 3.53 6.40
C LEU A 193 1.93 2.74 7.71
N ILE A 194 1.15 1.67 7.82
CA ILE A 194 1.14 0.78 9.00
C ILE A 194 2.48 0.06 9.14
N LEU A 195 2.98 -0.56 8.08
CA LEU A 195 4.24 -1.31 8.10
C LEU A 195 5.41 -0.43 8.55
N ILE A 196 5.59 0.73 7.91
CA ILE A 196 6.70 1.64 8.20
C ILE A 196 6.62 2.16 9.64
N ASN A 197 5.42 2.57 10.09
CA ASN A 197 5.24 3.06 11.46
C ASN A 197 5.57 1.99 12.52
N GLN A 198 5.44 0.72 12.19
CA GLN A 198 5.79 -0.40 13.05
C GLN A 198 7.24 -0.91 12.84
N GLY A 199 8.02 -0.21 12.01
CA GLY A 199 9.45 -0.48 11.79
C GLY A 199 9.76 -1.54 10.74
N TYR A 200 8.77 -1.96 9.96
CA TYR A 200 8.90 -2.91 8.84
C TYR A 200 9.29 -2.18 7.55
N CYS A 201 9.53 -2.94 6.49
CA CYS A 201 9.91 -2.39 5.19
C CYS A 201 8.69 -1.93 4.37
N ILE A 202 8.97 -1.24 3.27
CA ILE A 202 7.96 -0.84 2.28
C ILE A 202 7.66 -2.03 1.38
N VAL A 203 6.43 -2.51 1.42
CA VAL A 203 5.95 -3.57 0.54
C VAL A 203 5.50 -2.99 -0.80
N SER A 204 6.19 -3.38 -1.84
CA SER A 204 5.81 -3.13 -3.23
C SER A 204 5.35 -4.45 -3.85
N ILE A 205 4.05 -4.56 -4.15
CA ILE A 205 3.51 -5.77 -4.79
C ILE A 205 3.92 -5.75 -6.26
N PRO A 206 4.74 -6.70 -6.75
CA PRO A 206 5.19 -6.70 -8.14
C PRO A 206 4.02 -6.87 -9.12
N PRO A 207 4.00 -6.16 -10.26
CA PRO A 207 2.92 -6.29 -11.26
C PRO A 207 2.73 -7.72 -11.78
N VAL A 208 3.77 -8.54 -11.78
CA VAL A 208 3.69 -9.96 -12.17
C VAL A 208 2.78 -10.76 -11.23
N LEU A 209 2.61 -10.34 -9.98
CA LEU A 209 1.72 -10.97 -9.00
C LEU A 209 0.29 -10.42 -9.05
N ARG A 210 -0.06 -9.61 -10.05
CA ARG A 210 -1.40 -9.02 -10.18
C ARG A 210 -2.53 -10.04 -10.11
N TYR A 211 -2.35 -11.17 -10.77
CA TYR A 211 -3.34 -12.26 -10.76
C TYR A 211 -3.52 -12.83 -9.35
N ASP A 212 -2.43 -13.20 -8.69
CA ASP A 212 -2.45 -13.78 -7.33
C ASP A 212 -3.02 -12.79 -6.31
N TYR A 213 -2.66 -11.51 -6.45
CA TYR A 213 -3.18 -10.43 -5.63
C TYR A 213 -4.72 -10.30 -5.75
N ILE A 214 -5.26 -10.31 -6.99
CA ILE A 214 -6.71 -10.24 -7.21
C ILE A 214 -7.40 -11.49 -6.67
N VAL A 215 -6.85 -12.68 -6.93
CA VAL A 215 -7.42 -13.96 -6.44
C VAL A 215 -7.44 -13.99 -4.92
N ALA A 216 -6.38 -13.53 -4.25
CA ALA A 216 -6.32 -13.48 -2.79
C ALA A 216 -7.39 -12.54 -2.20
N LEU A 217 -7.62 -11.37 -2.81
CA LEU A 217 -8.71 -10.47 -2.40
C LEU A 217 -10.08 -11.09 -2.62
N GLN A 218 -10.31 -11.74 -3.77
CA GLN A 218 -11.57 -12.43 -4.05
C GLN A 218 -11.87 -13.57 -3.06
N GLN A 219 -10.84 -14.26 -2.57
CA GLN A 219 -11.00 -15.30 -1.55
C GLN A 219 -11.50 -14.73 -0.23
N ALA A 220 -10.99 -13.55 0.16
CA ALA A 220 -11.45 -12.85 1.35
C ALA A 220 -12.88 -12.29 1.22
N GLN A 221 -13.33 -12.02 -0.02
CA GLN A 221 -14.64 -11.45 -0.33
C GLN A 221 -15.75 -12.50 -0.58
N ARG A 222 -15.45 -13.79 -0.43
CA ARG A 222 -16.46 -14.85 -0.65
C ARG A 222 -17.55 -14.81 0.41
N GLU A 223 -18.80 -14.96 -0.01
CA GLU A 223 -19.95 -15.07 0.92
C GLU A 223 -19.85 -16.32 1.81
N LYS A 224 -19.37 -17.44 1.24
CA LYS A 224 -19.20 -18.69 1.96
C LYS A 224 -17.72 -18.91 2.27
N ALA A 225 -17.40 -19.02 3.57
CA ALA A 225 -16.05 -19.24 4.07
C ALA A 225 -15.02 -18.18 3.59
N PRO A 226 -15.21 -16.88 3.91
CA PRO A 226 -14.24 -15.85 3.62
C PRO A 226 -12.93 -16.16 4.36
N SER A 227 -11.79 -15.95 3.70
CA SER A 227 -10.47 -16.17 4.30
C SER A 227 -9.49 -15.10 3.86
N ASP A 228 -8.89 -14.43 4.82
CA ASP A 228 -7.82 -13.46 4.60
C ASP A 228 -6.44 -14.14 4.43
N GLU A 229 -6.36 -15.46 4.67
CA GLU A 229 -5.10 -16.20 4.76
C GLU A 229 -4.23 -16.04 3.51
N ALA A 230 -4.82 -16.16 2.32
CA ALA A 230 -4.09 -16.02 1.07
C ALA A 230 -3.54 -14.61 0.87
N PHE A 231 -4.30 -13.59 1.28
CA PHE A 231 -3.88 -12.20 1.16
C PHE A 231 -2.78 -11.86 2.19
N VAL A 232 -2.96 -12.26 3.45
CA VAL A 232 -1.92 -12.11 4.49
C VAL A 232 -0.63 -12.80 4.07
N LYS A 233 -0.71 -14.01 3.53
CA LYS A 233 0.45 -14.75 3.02
C LYS A 233 1.16 -14.00 1.89
N LEU A 234 0.42 -13.48 0.92
CA LEU A 234 0.99 -12.68 -0.18
C LEU A 234 1.75 -11.47 0.35
N ILE A 235 1.16 -10.71 1.29
CA ILE A 235 1.81 -9.53 1.87
C ILE A 235 3.04 -9.93 2.70
N ALA A 236 2.97 -11.02 3.47
CA ALA A 236 4.09 -11.54 4.23
C ALA A 236 5.27 -11.96 3.32
N GLU A 237 4.98 -12.63 2.20
CA GLU A 237 6.01 -13.01 1.21
C GLU A 237 6.63 -11.77 0.56
N CYS A 238 5.83 -10.74 0.22
CA CYS A 238 6.34 -9.47 -0.30
C CYS A 238 7.19 -8.71 0.74
N GLU A 239 6.81 -8.74 2.02
CA GLU A 239 7.61 -8.13 3.10
C GLU A 239 8.96 -8.81 3.25
N ILE A 240 9.02 -10.16 3.20
CA ILE A 240 10.29 -10.90 3.25
C ILE A 240 11.20 -10.49 2.09
N GLU A 241 10.66 -10.37 0.87
CA GLU A 241 11.48 -9.93 -0.28
C GLU A 241 11.95 -8.47 -0.11
N ALA A 242 11.09 -7.57 0.39
CA ALA A 242 11.48 -6.19 0.69
C ALA A 242 12.61 -6.12 1.74
N GLN A 243 12.52 -6.94 2.80
CA GLN A 243 13.57 -7.02 3.83
C GLN A 243 14.88 -7.60 3.28
N LYS A 244 14.82 -8.60 2.41
CA LYS A 244 16.00 -9.13 1.70
C LYS A 244 16.65 -8.06 0.84
N ASP A 245 15.85 -7.29 0.10
CA ASP A 245 16.36 -6.21 -0.74
C ASP A 245 17.00 -5.11 0.11
N TYR A 246 16.39 -4.75 1.23
CA TYR A 246 16.98 -3.84 2.21
C TYR A 246 18.35 -4.35 2.69
N CYS A 247 18.42 -5.62 3.11
CA CYS A 247 19.67 -6.22 3.55
C CYS A 247 20.74 -6.23 2.46
N ARG A 248 20.38 -6.51 1.19
CA ARG A 248 21.30 -6.46 0.04
C ARG A 248 21.84 -5.05 -0.20
N MET A 249 20.94 -4.03 -0.16
CA MET A 249 21.33 -2.62 -0.38
C MET A 249 22.38 -2.14 0.63
N PHE A 250 22.20 -2.53 1.89
CA PHE A 250 23.09 -2.10 2.98
C PHE A 250 24.14 -3.16 3.36
N ARG A 251 24.29 -4.23 2.58
CA ARG A 251 25.24 -5.33 2.83
C ARG A 251 25.11 -5.94 4.23
N ILE A 252 23.90 -6.01 4.74
CA ILE A 252 23.58 -6.60 6.02
C ILE A 252 23.55 -8.14 5.86
N GLU A 253 24.19 -8.85 6.78
CA GLU A 253 24.17 -10.31 6.78
C GLU A 253 22.75 -10.81 7.04
N LEU A 254 22.28 -11.72 6.17
CA LEU A 254 20.93 -12.27 6.28
C LEU A 254 20.83 -13.18 7.51
N PRO A 255 19.66 -13.22 8.20
CA PRO A 255 19.44 -14.19 9.26
C PRO A 255 19.58 -15.61 8.69
N LYS A 256 20.17 -16.50 9.49
CA LYS A 256 20.31 -17.90 9.10
C LYS A 256 18.92 -18.53 8.94
N PRO A 257 18.75 -19.41 7.94
CA PRO A 257 17.47 -20.07 7.67
C PRO A 257 17.01 -20.95 8.83
#